data_053a069ec78f00d4f5b4b13dc219fc0b
#
_entry.id   053a069ec78f00d4f5b4b13dc219fc0b
#
_cell.length_a   1.000
_cell.length_b   1.000
_cell.length_c   1.000
_cell.angle_alpha   90.00
_cell.angle_beta   90.00
_cell.angle_gamma   90.00
#
_symmetry.space_group_name_H-M   'P 1'
#
loop_
_entity.id
_entity.type
_entity.pdbx_description
1 polymer ?
#
loop_
_entity_poly.entity_id
_entity_poly.type
_entity_poly.pdbx_seq_one_letter_code
_entity_poly.pdbx_strand_id
1 'polypeptide(L)'
;MNYTRSTVWLEALLAGVAIALAGLVTWLLFGRWAALAVLAAGCLGLILFHLMHLARLLRWLHAPTGTPVPAASGAWEQAFAALHRRTRQTSEEQRRLKTIVARFRSAGQALPDGVVVLDSDHSIEWLNPTAGQHLGLSLQQDRGYPIVNLVREPEFAAYLEDAHYAEPLLLRPGRNPSCSLALQVVPYGGTHMLLLSRDISQLEKLETLRRDFVANVSHELKTPLTVVNGFIETLLDGYAEFSADEVERYLQLAREQAVRMQRLVDDLLTLSALETGPLAQDESMPLAGLLQEVCAEARALSAGAHEISIDVPAGLCLLGSRSELHSAIGNLASNAVRYTPSGGNIAIAWETETDGGGALSVRDDGIGIEAQHLPRLTERFYRVDRGRSRQSGGTGLGLAIVKHVLTRHQASLEIVSEPGRGSCFRVRFPARRCVVCAAV
;
A
#
# COMPACT_ATOMS: atom_id res chain seq x y z
N MET A 1 13.61 -47.64 -33.24
CA MET A 1 13.61 -48.75 -32.27
C MET A 1 14.15 -50.05 -32.82
N ASN A 2 14.31 -50.22 -34.13
CA ASN A 2 14.81 -51.46 -34.73
C ASN A 2 16.33 -51.54 -34.92
N TYR A 3 17.04 -50.42 -34.90
CA TYR A 3 18.50 -50.38 -35.13
C TYR A 3 19.34 -50.91 -33.96
N THR A 4 18.87 -50.75 -32.73
CA THR A 4 19.57 -51.23 -31.52
C THR A 4 19.45 -52.74 -31.28
N ARG A 5 18.42 -53.38 -31.78
CA ARG A 5 18.29 -54.88 -31.71
C ARG A 5 19.30 -55.58 -32.59
N SER A 6 19.53 -55.05 -33.79
CA SER A 6 20.44 -55.66 -34.75
C SER A 6 21.92 -55.62 -34.32
N THR A 7 22.33 -54.52 -33.66
CA THR A 7 23.73 -54.35 -33.23
C THR A 7 24.11 -55.26 -32.06
N VAL A 8 23.22 -55.44 -31.08
CA VAL A 8 23.46 -56.36 -29.93
C VAL A 8 23.62 -57.81 -30.38
N TRP A 9 22.73 -58.29 -31.29
CA TRP A 9 22.82 -59.62 -31.84
C TRP A 9 24.04 -59.78 -32.73
N LEU A 10 24.42 -58.80 -33.51
CA LEU A 10 25.60 -58.84 -34.39
C LEU A 10 26.89 -58.90 -33.54
N GLU A 11 27.03 -58.16 -32.46
CA GLU A 11 28.22 -58.26 -31.59
C GLU A 11 28.31 -59.61 -30.88
N ALA A 12 27.19 -60.15 -30.39
CA ALA A 12 27.15 -61.48 -29.78
C ALA A 12 27.50 -62.60 -30.80
N LEU A 13 26.97 -62.47 -32.03
CA LEU A 13 27.29 -63.41 -33.15
C LEU A 13 28.76 -63.29 -33.52
N LEU A 14 29.33 -62.11 -33.67
CA LEU A 14 30.74 -61.89 -33.98
C LEU A 14 31.67 -62.50 -32.91
N ALA A 15 31.34 -62.31 -31.64
CA ALA A 15 32.11 -62.88 -30.54
C ALA A 15 32.03 -64.46 -30.57
N GLY A 16 30.83 -64.99 -30.79
CA GLY A 16 30.64 -66.44 -30.95
C GLY A 16 31.39 -67.04 -32.14
N VAL A 17 31.33 -66.36 -33.31
CA VAL A 17 32.06 -66.74 -34.51
C VAL A 17 33.57 -66.65 -34.28
N ALA A 18 34.07 -65.62 -33.62
CA ALA A 18 35.51 -65.52 -33.31
C ALA A 18 36.01 -66.69 -32.42
N ILE A 19 35.21 -67.02 -31.38
CA ILE A 19 35.53 -68.15 -30.48
C ILE A 19 35.50 -69.47 -31.25
N ALA A 20 34.50 -69.68 -32.14
CA ALA A 20 34.38 -70.86 -32.95
C ALA A 20 35.55 -71.02 -33.98
N LEU A 21 35.95 -69.90 -34.62
CA LEU A 21 37.10 -69.86 -35.52
C LEU A 21 38.42 -70.15 -34.78
N ALA A 22 38.61 -69.52 -33.58
CA ALA A 22 39.77 -69.82 -32.76
C ALA A 22 39.84 -71.30 -32.36
N GLY A 23 38.67 -71.91 -32.03
CA GLY A 23 38.54 -73.35 -31.78
C GLY A 23 38.87 -74.23 -32.98
N LEU A 24 38.42 -73.83 -34.17
CA LEU A 24 38.70 -74.55 -35.42
C LEU A 24 40.20 -74.52 -35.78
N VAL A 25 40.82 -73.37 -35.70
CA VAL A 25 42.26 -73.19 -35.94
C VAL A 25 43.08 -73.99 -34.94
N THR A 26 42.75 -74.01 -33.68
CA THR A 26 43.44 -74.78 -32.65
C THR A 26 43.19 -76.29 -32.83
N TRP A 27 42.06 -76.68 -33.33
CA TRP A 27 41.80 -78.11 -33.70
C TRP A 27 42.71 -78.62 -34.84
N LEU A 28 42.86 -77.78 -35.85
CA LEU A 28 43.74 -78.10 -36.98
C LEU A 28 45.23 -78.16 -36.60
N LEU A 29 45.69 -77.35 -35.68
CA LEU A 29 47.08 -77.22 -35.31
C LEU A 29 47.50 -78.11 -34.13
N PHE A 30 46.68 -78.29 -33.12
CA PHE A 30 47.03 -78.90 -31.84
C PHE A 30 46.09 -80.04 -31.39
N GLY A 31 45.08 -80.42 -32.23
CA GLY A 31 44.17 -81.52 -31.96
C GLY A 31 42.96 -81.14 -31.07
N ARG A 32 42.10 -82.18 -30.88
CA ARG A 32 40.74 -82.02 -30.31
C ARG A 32 40.73 -81.48 -28.89
N TRP A 33 41.68 -81.89 -28.04
CA TRP A 33 41.69 -81.48 -26.64
C TRP A 33 42.06 -80.01 -26.46
N ALA A 34 42.98 -79.49 -27.25
CA ALA A 34 43.34 -78.06 -27.26
C ALA A 34 42.19 -77.16 -27.75
N ALA A 35 41.46 -77.60 -28.78
CA ALA A 35 40.29 -76.91 -29.29
C ALA A 35 39.20 -76.81 -28.24
N LEU A 36 38.90 -77.89 -27.52
CA LEU A 36 37.91 -77.85 -26.44
C LEU A 36 38.32 -76.94 -25.31
N ALA A 37 39.60 -76.90 -24.95
CA ALA A 37 40.11 -75.97 -23.94
C ALA A 37 39.95 -74.49 -24.35
N VAL A 38 40.25 -74.13 -25.61
CA VAL A 38 40.06 -72.75 -26.14
C VAL A 38 38.61 -72.39 -26.24
N LEU A 39 37.72 -73.25 -26.67
CA LEU A 39 36.29 -73.06 -26.73
C LEU A 39 35.73 -72.79 -25.27
N ALA A 40 36.11 -73.64 -24.33
CA ALA A 40 35.69 -73.52 -22.94
C ALA A 40 36.20 -72.24 -22.32
N ALA A 41 37.46 -71.83 -22.53
CA ALA A 41 38.04 -70.61 -22.07
C ALA A 41 37.36 -69.34 -22.68
N GLY A 42 37.08 -69.41 -24.00
CA GLY A 42 36.37 -68.32 -24.69
C GLY A 42 34.94 -68.14 -24.18
N CYS A 43 34.19 -69.22 -24.02
CA CYS A 43 32.85 -69.20 -23.44
C CYS A 43 32.86 -68.68 -21.97
N LEU A 44 33.79 -69.16 -21.15
CA LEU A 44 33.97 -68.70 -19.78
C LEU A 44 34.31 -67.23 -19.74
N GLY A 45 35.22 -66.75 -20.61
CA GLY A 45 35.57 -65.33 -20.73
C GLY A 45 34.39 -64.44 -21.08
N LEU A 46 33.55 -64.94 -22.04
CA LEU A 46 32.31 -64.19 -22.42
C LEU A 46 31.30 -64.12 -21.26
N ILE A 47 31.12 -65.25 -20.56
CA ILE A 47 30.21 -65.25 -19.37
C ILE A 47 30.72 -64.30 -18.28
N LEU A 48 31.99 -64.36 -17.96
CA LEU A 48 32.60 -63.50 -16.97
C LEU A 48 32.50 -62.01 -17.37
N PHE A 49 32.69 -61.66 -18.64
CA PHE A 49 32.51 -60.34 -19.19
C PHE A 49 31.09 -59.80 -18.94
N HIS A 50 30.07 -60.59 -19.28
CA HIS A 50 28.68 -60.24 -19.09
C HIS A 50 28.30 -60.15 -17.60
N LEU A 51 28.77 -61.02 -16.74
CA LEU A 51 28.56 -61.03 -15.31
C LEU A 51 29.19 -59.80 -14.64
N MET A 52 30.40 -59.39 -15.06
CA MET A 52 31.04 -58.18 -14.56
C MET A 52 30.23 -56.93 -14.92
N HIS A 53 29.74 -56.82 -16.16
CA HIS A 53 28.92 -55.68 -16.57
C HIS A 53 27.56 -55.66 -15.87
N LEU A 54 26.95 -56.82 -15.65
CA LEU A 54 25.72 -56.96 -14.86
C LEU A 54 25.96 -56.54 -13.40
N ALA A 55 27.04 -56.98 -12.80
CA ALA A 55 27.39 -56.59 -11.44
C ALA A 55 27.68 -55.07 -11.32
N ARG A 56 28.30 -54.47 -12.36
CA ARG A 56 28.47 -53.00 -12.44
C ARG A 56 27.13 -52.29 -12.56
N LEU A 57 26.21 -52.80 -13.37
CA LEU A 57 24.86 -52.27 -13.53
C LEU A 57 24.11 -52.29 -12.19
N LEU A 58 24.08 -53.47 -11.53
CA LEU A 58 23.39 -53.60 -10.23
C LEU A 58 23.97 -52.66 -9.16
N ARG A 59 25.29 -52.57 -9.08
CA ARG A 59 25.93 -51.61 -8.18
C ARG A 59 25.56 -50.16 -8.47
N TRP A 60 25.51 -49.78 -9.76
CA TRP A 60 25.12 -48.41 -10.17
C TRP A 60 23.64 -48.14 -9.90
N LEU A 61 22.73 -49.11 -10.08
CA LEU A 61 21.32 -48.96 -9.77
C LEU A 61 21.05 -48.74 -8.26
N HIS A 62 21.88 -49.29 -7.39
CA HIS A 62 21.81 -49.11 -5.93
C HIS A 62 22.62 -47.93 -5.44
N ALA A 63 23.36 -47.23 -6.29
CA ALA A 63 24.15 -46.07 -5.91
C ALA A 63 23.26 -44.83 -5.80
N PRO A 64 23.66 -43.81 -5.01
CA PRO A 64 22.93 -42.57 -4.91
C PRO A 64 22.73 -41.89 -6.27
N THR A 65 21.59 -41.20 -6.41
CA THR A 65 21.26 -40.44 -7.64
C THR A 65 22.34 -39.40 -7.93
N GLY A 66 22.89 -39.43 -9.13
CA GLY A 66 24.00 -38.53 -9.54
C GLY A 66 25.33 -39.23 -9.73
N THR A 67 25.45 -40.53 -9.39
CA THR A 67 26.64 -41.33 -9.63
C THR A 67 26.91 -41.42 -11.13
N PRO A 68 28.19 -41.16 -11.59
CA PRO A 68 28.52 -41.25 -13.00
C PRO A 68 28.28 -42.69 -13.55
N VAL A 69 27.83 -42.76 -14.79
CA VAL A 69 27.56 -44.03 -15.46
C VAL A 69 28.86 -44.83 -15.61
N PRO A 70 28.89 -46.09 -15.23
CA PRO A 70 30.06 -46.92 -15.41
C PRO A 70 30.49 -47.01 -16.88
N ALA A 71 31.78 -46.92 -17.15
CA ALA A 71 32.32 -47.15 -18.47
C ALA A 71 32.06 -48.62 -18.90
N ALA A 72 31.55 -48.81 -20.09
CA ALA A 72 31.27 -50.11 -20.69
C ALA A 72 31.67 -50.09 -22.17
N SER A 73 31.71 -51.25 -22.80
CA SER A 73 32.00 -51.37 -24.22
C SER A 73 30.90 -52.18 -24.93
N GLY A 74 30.70 -51.89 -26.23
CA GLY A 74 29.74 -52.55 -27.06
C GLY A 74 28.27 -52.40 -26.64
N ALA A 75 27.53 -53.50 -26.65
CA ALA A 75 26.10 -53.49 -26.30
C ALA A 75 25.78 -52.95 -24.91
N TRP A 76 26.69 -53.15 -23.95
CA TRP A 76 26.54 -52.60 -22.58
C TRP A 76 26.65 -51.08 -22.52
N GLU A 77 27.51 -50.48 -23.36
CA GLU A 77 27.61 -49.02 -23.45
C GLU A 77 26.30 -48.39 -23.89
N GLN A 78 25.65 -49.00 -24.91
CA GLN A 78 24.35 -48.57 -25.39
C GLN A 78 23.25 -48.72 -24.32
N ALA A 79 23.26 -49.82 -23.58
CA ALA A 79 22.32 -50.10 -22.50
C ALA A 79 22.46 -49.07 -21.35
N PHE A 80 23.69 -48.79 -20.91
CA PHE A 80 23.97 -47.81 -19.89
C PHE A 80 23.60 -46.38 -20.34
N ALA A 81 23.95 -46.02 -21.60
CA ALA A 81 23.60 -44.74 -22.17
C ALA A 81 22.08 -44.52 -22.29
N ALA A 82 21.33 -45.59 -22.64
CA ALA A 82 19.86 -45.51 -22.70
C ALA A 82 19.24 -45.35 -21.32
N LEU A 83 19.69 -46.12 -20.32
CA LEU A 83 19.24 -46.00 -18.94
C LEU A 83 19.57 -44.60 -18.35
N HIS A 84 20.78 -44.13 -18.62
CA HIS A 84 21.18 -42.79 -18.16
C HIS A 84 20.29 -41.68 -18.75
N ARG A 85 20.02 -41.73 -20.04
CA ARG A 85 19.11 -40.76 -20.70
C ARG A 85 17.74 -40.78 -20.05
N ARG A 86 17.17 -41.98 -19.81
CA ARG A 86 15.85 -42.12 -19.20
C ARG A 86 15.80 -41.59 -17.77
N THR A 87 16.77 -41.96 -16.92
CA THR A 87 16.82 -41.44 -15.54
C THR A 87 17.03 -39.96 -15.49
N ARG A 88 17.86 -39.40 -16.38
CA ARG A 88 18.08 -37.94 -16.49
C ARG A 88 16.79 -37.21 -16.91
N GLN A 89 16.07 -37.70 -17.93
CA GLN A 89 14.80 -37.11 -18.35
C GLN A 89 13.79 -37.07 -17.21
N THR A 90 13.58 -38.19 -16.51
CA THR A 90 12.66 -38.25 -15.36
C THR A 90 13.07 -37.29 -14.26
N SER A 91 14.39 -37.17 -13.95
CA SER A 91 14.90 -36.25 -12.94
C SER A 91 14.75 -34.77 -13.35
N GLU A 92 14.94 -34.46 -14.64
CA GLU A 92 14.74 -33.13 -15.19
C GLU A 92 13.26 -32.70 -15.15
N GLU A 93 12.34 -33.63 -15.49
CA GLU A 93 10.90 -33.42 -15.38
C GLU A 93 10.46 -33.16 -13.91
N GLN A 94 10.94 -33.99 -12.98
CA GLN A 94 10.65 -33.82 -11.57
C GLN A 94 11.21 -32.49 -11.05
N ARG A 95 12.42 -32.10 -11.44
CA ARG A 95 13.00 -30.78 -11.08
C ARG A 95 12.17 -29.63 -11.65
N ARG A 96 11.73 -29.74 -12.89
CA ARG A 96 10.88 -28.76 -13.56
C ARG A 96 9.56 -28.57 -12.81
N LEU A 97 8.88 -29.69 -12.48
CA LEU A 97 7.64 -29.68 -11.72
C LEU A 97 7.84 -29.04 -10.32
N LYS A 98 8.88 -29.44 -9.59
CA LYS A 98 9.23 -28.83 -8.30
C LYS A 98 9.46 -27.33 -8.42
N THR A 99 10.16 -26.88 -9.46
CA THR A 99 10.42 -25.45 -9.71
C THR A 99 9.13 -24.69 -10.00
N ILE A 100 8.23 -25.28 -10.81
CA ILE A 100 6.92 -24.66 -11.11
C ILE A 100 6.10 -24.52 -9.82
N VAL A 101 5.97 -25.59 -9.03
CA VAL A 101 5.23 -25.56 -7.76
C VAL A 101 5.83 -24.54 -6.79
N ALA A 102 7.18 -24.49 -6.70
CA ALA A 102 7.85 -23.50 -5.85
C ALA A 102 7.58 -22.06 -6.30
N ARG A 103 7.57 -21.80 -7.61
CA ARG A 103 7.23 -20.48 -8.16
C ARG A 103 5.78 -20.10 -7.87
N PHE A 104 4.84 -21.01 -8.03
CA PHE A 104 3.43 -20.76 -7.69
C PHE A 104 3.25 -20.45 -6.20
N ARG A 105 3.91 -21.20 -5.32
CA ARG A 105 3.90 -20.92 -3.88
C ARG A 105 4.50 -19.55 -3.56
N SER A 106 5.66 -19.22 -4.14
CA SER A 106 6.27 -17.90 -3.96
C SER A 106 5.37 -16.76 -4.46
N ALA A 107 4.73 -16.93 -5.61
CA ALA A 107 3.78 -15.94 -6.12
C ALA A 107 2.59 -15.75 -5.17
N GLY A 108 2.01 -16.85 -4.67
CA GLY A 108 0.93 -16.80 -3.68
C GLY A 108 1.34 -16.12 -2.37
N GLN A 109 2.59 -16.32 -1.93
CA GLN A 109 3.13 -15.66 -0.73
C GLN A 109 3.38 -14.16 -0.91
N ALA A 110 3.62 -13.70 -2.13
CA ALA A 110 3.88 -12.29 -2.45
C ALA A 110 2.59 -11.49 -2.70
N LEU A 111 1.42 -12.12 -2.73
CA LEU A 111 0.16 -11.42 -2.91
C LEU A 111 -0.14 -10.52 -1.71
N PRO A 112 -0.57 -9.25 -1.95
CA PRO A 112 -1.00 -8.34 -0.89
C PRO A 112 -2.33 -8.78 -0.27
N ASP A 113 -3.16 -9.53 -1.01
CA ASP A 113 -4.40 -10.11 -0.51
C ASP A 113 -4.12 -11.43 0.21
N GLY A 114 -4.86 -11.69 1.27
CA GLY A 114 -4.84 -12.99 1.93
C GLY A 114 -5.56 -14.04 1.11
N VAL A 115 -4.95 -15.20 0.98
CA VAL A 115 -5.46 -16.34 0.21
C VAL A 115 -5.49 -17.56 1.09
N VAL A 116 -6.65 -18.19 1.22
CA VAL A 116 -6.84 -19.49 1.90
C VAL A 116 -7.46 -20.48 0.91
N VAL A 117 -6.87 -21.65 0.79
CA VAL A 117 -7.41 -22.78 0.03
C VAL A 117 -8.14 -23.66 1.02
N LEU A 118 -9.41 -23.92 0.72
CA LEU A 118 -10.30 -24.76 1.50
C LEU A 118 -10.68 -26.00 0.69
N ASP A 119 -10.85 -27.12 1.37
CA ASP A 119 -11.41 -28.35 0.80
C ASP A 119 -12.96 -28.30 0.78
N SER A 120 -13.58 -29.44 0.39
CA SER A 120 -15.05 -29.59 0.33
C SER A 120 -15.74 -29.41 1.69
N ASP A 121 -15.05 -29.62 2.79
CA ASP A 121 -15.55 -29.53 4.16
C ASP A 121 -15.17 -28.18 4.80
N HIS A 122 -14.76 -27.20 3.99
CA HIS A 122 -14.26 -25.88 4.42
C HIS A 122 -13.05 -25.96 5.36
N SER A 123 -12.26 -27.06 5.32
CA SER A 123 -11.04 -27.21 6.10
C SER A 123 -9.85 -26.57 5.37
N ILE A 124 -8.94 -25.98 6.13
CA ILE A 124 -7.79 -25.26 5.59
C ILE A 124 -6.77 -26.23 5.00
N GLU A 125 -6.56 -26.21 3.70
CA GLU A 125 -5.51 -26.95 3.02
C GLU A 125 -4.20 -26.15 2.95
N TRP A 126 -4.30 -24.87 2.62
CA TRP A 126 -3.18 -23.96 2.51
C TRP A 126 -3.62 -22.52 2.74
N LEU A 127 -2.72 -21.68 3.23
CA LEU A 127 -2.90 -20.22 3.33
C LEU A 127 -1.56 -19.52 3.09
N ASN A 128 -1.64 -18.27 2.59
CA ASN A 128 -0.48 -17.41 2.49
C ASN A 128 -0.25 -16.62 3.81
N PRO A 129 0.93 -15.99 4.00
CA PRO A 129 1.23 -15.21 5.20
C PRO A 129 0.25 -14.07 5.45
N THR A 130 -0.22 -13.41 4.38
CA THR A 130 -1.18 -12.31 4.45
C THR A 130 -2.53 -12.75 5.04
N ALA A 131 -3.05 -13.91 4.62
CA ALA A 131 -4.27 -14.48 5.23
C ALA A 131 -4.07 -14.80 6.71
N GLY A 132 -2.87 -15.31 7.06
CA GLY A 132 -2.50 -15.52 8.44
C GLY A 132 -2.56 -14.26 9.28
N GLN A 133 -2.06 -13.13 8.75
CA GLN A 133 -2.13 -11.82 9.42
C GLN A 133 -3.56 -11.28 9.50
N HIS A 134 -4.33 -11.36 8.40
CA HIS A 134 -5.70 -10.86 8.34
C HIS A 134 -6.64 -11.60 9.28
N LEU A 135 -6.60 -12.92 9.27
CA LEU A 135 -7.54 -13.78 10.00
C LEU A 135 -6.98 -14.33 11.31
N GLY A 136 -5.70 -14.07 11.61
CA GLY A 136 -5.04 -14.60 12.81
C GLY A 136 -4.82 -16.11 12.75
N LEU A 137 -4.57 -16.66 11.54
CA LEU A 137 -4.39 -18.08 11.28
C LEU A 137 -2.91 -18.46 11.12
N SER A 138 -2.60 -19.72 11.43
CA SER A 138 -1.26 -20.30 11.26
C SER A 138 -1.35 -21.61 10.47
N LEU A 139 -0.71 -21.66 9.29
CA LEU A 139 -0.71 -22.87 8.45
C LEU A 139 -0.16 -24.10 9.18
N GLN A 140 0.74 -23.92 10.14
CA GLN A 140 1.33 -25.05 10.89
C GLN A 140 0.39 -25.65 11.92
N GLN A 141 -0.48 -24.82 12.52
CA GLN A 141 -1.39 -25.21 13.60
C GLN A 141 -2.81 -25.50 13.09
N ASP A 142 -3.26 -24.74 12.08
CA ASP A 142 -4.67 -24.70 11.68
C ASP A 142 -4.97 -25.51 10.42
N ARG A 143 -3.96 -26.14 9.82
CA ARG A 143 -4.15 -26.99 8.64
C ARG A 143 -5.04 -28.21 8.95
N GLY A 144 -6.05 -28.44 8.12
CA GLY A 144 -7.01 -29.54 8.25
C GLY A 144 -8.15 -29.25 9.25
N TYR A 145 -8.18 -28.07 9.86
CA TYR A 145 -9.30 -27.65 10.68
C TYR A 145 -10.30 -26.82 9.86
N PRO A 146 -11.63 -26.98 10.12
CA PRO A 146 -12.65 -26.15 9.49
C PRO A 146 -12.44 -24.68 9.87
N ILE A 147 -12.42 -23.80 8.83
CA ILE A 147 -12.11 -22.38 9.02
C ILE A 147 -13.14 -21.65 9.90
N VAL A 148 -14.39 -22.10 9.89
CA VAL A 148 -15.49 -21.56 10.72
C VAL A 148 -15.17 -21.63 12.20
N ASN A 149 -14.48 -22.68 12.64
CA ASN A 149 -14.11 -22.87 14.06
C ASN A 149 -13.00 -21.92 14.52
N LEU A 150 -12.25 -21.36 13.57
CA LEU A 150 -11.10 -20.51 13.82
C LEU A 150 -11.45 -19.03 13.67
N VAL A 151 -12.19 -18.70 12.60
CA VAL A 151 -12.78 -17.37 12.38
C VAL A 151 -14.19 -17.39 12.98
N ARG A 152 -14.27 -17.04 14.29
CA ARG A 152 -15.48 -17.17 15.12
C ARG A 152 -16.43 -15.99 14.95
N GLU A 153 -16.70 -15.59 13.72
CA GLU A 153 -17.63 -14.50 13.42
C GLU A 153 -18.94 -15.09 12.87
N PRO A 154 -20.09 -14.84 13.48
CA PRO A 154 -21.36 -15.41 13.06
C PRO A 154 -21.73 -15.09 11.60
N GLU A 155 -21.40 -13.89 11.17
CA GLU A 155 -21.63 -13.43 9.79
C GLU A 155 -20.82 -14.23 8.77
N PHE A 156 -19.60 -14.63 9.13
CA PHE A 156 -18.75 -15.46 8.28
C PHE A 156 -19.27 -16.90 8.18
N ALA A 157 -19.77 -17.45 9.27
CA ALA A 157 -20.39 -18.77 9.27
C ALA A 157 -21.64 -18.80 8.37
N ALA A 158 -22.53 -17.81 8.53
CA ALA A 158 -23.70 -17.67 7.70
C ALA A 158 -23.35 -17.48 6.21
N TYR A 159 -22.32 -16.71 5.89
CA TYR A 159 -21.84 -16.49 4.52
C TYR A 159 -21.37 -17.79 3.84
N LEU A 160 -20.71 -18.67 4.59
CA LEU A 160 -20.27 -19.97 4.06
C LEU A 160 -21.44 -20.95 3.88
N GLU A 161 -22.45 -20.91 4.76
CA GLU A 161 -23.64 -21.78 4.68
C GLU A 161 -24.59 -21.38 3.57
N ASP A 162 -24.75 -20.08 3.31
CA ASP A 162 -25.67 -19.54 2.27
C ASP A 162 -25.18 -19.84 0.84
N ALA A 163 -23.91 -20.17 0.67
CA ALA A 163 -23.27 -20.50 -0.61
C ALA A 163 -23.49 -19.48 -1.75
N HIS A 164 -23.92 -18.26 -1.41
CA HIS A 164 -24.09 -17.14 -2.34
C HIS A 164 -22.88 -16.21 -2.27
N TYR A 165 -21.85 -16.51 -3.07
CA TYR A 165 -20.57 -15.79 -3.04
C TYR A 165 -20.47 -14.64 -4.07
N ALA A 166 -21.61 -14.12 -4.55
CA ALA A 166 -21.63 -13.05 -5.55
C ALA A 166 -21.10 -11.72 -4.98
N GLU A 167 -21.37 -11.43 -3.71
CA GLU A 167 -20.92 -10.25 -3.02
C GLU A 167 -19.89 -10.61 -1.93
N PRO A 168 -18.84 -9.79 -1.73
CA PRO A 168 -17.89 -10.00 -0.65
C PRO A 168 -18.53 -9.71 0.71
N LEU A 169 -18.22 -10.52 1.71
CA LEU A 169 -18.57 -10.26 3.09
C LEU A 169 -17.62 -9.21 3.68
N LEU A 170 -18.17 -8.14 4.24
CA LEU A 170 -17.41 -7.15 5.00
C LEU A 170 -17.30 -7.59 6.45
N LEU A 171 -16.09 -7.80 6.94
CA LEU A 171 -15.83 -8.31 8.28
C LEU A 171 -14.84 -7.41 9.03
N ARG A 172 -15.13 -7.15 10.30
CA ARG A 172 -14.18 -6.56 11.25
C ARG A 172 -13.75 -7.61 12.25
N PRO A 173 -12.54 -8.20 12.09
CA PRO A 173 -12.11 -9.27 12.96
C PRO A 173 -12.05 -8.79 14.41
N GLY A 174 -12.68 -9.53 15.35
CA GLY A 174 -12.67 -9.16 16.76
C GLY A 174 -11.28 -9.07 17.39
N ARG A 175 -10.30 -9.75 16.80
CA ARG A 175 -8.88 -9.67 17.22
C ARG A 175 -8.17 -8.39 16.78
N ASN A 176 -8.65 -7.74 15.72
CA ASN A 176 -8.08 -6.47 15.21
C ASN A 176 -9.20 -5.54 14.74
N PRO A 177 -9.87 -4.84 15.67
CA PRO A 177 -11.03 -4.00 15.35
C PRO A 177 -10.69 -2.78 14.47
N SER A 178 -9.42 -2.46 14.31
CA SER A 178 -8.97 -1.38 13.41
C SER A 178 -8.82 -1.81 11.95
N CYS A 179 -8.93 -3.11 11.67
CA CYS A 179 -8.83 -3.69 10.33
C CYS A 179 -10.21 -4.06 9.82
N SER A 180 -10.56 -3.61 8.61
CA SER A 180 -11.77 -4.01 7.90
C SER A 180 -11.38 -4.89 6.72
N LEU A 181 -11.93 -6.08 6.66
CA LEU A 181 -11.64 -7.06 5.62
C LEU A 181 -12.86 -7.26 4.70
N ALA A 182 -12.60 -7.31 3.41
CA ALA A 182 -13.54 -7.86 2.43
C ALA A 182 -13.14 -9.32 2.19
N LEU A 183 -14.04 -10.24 2.51
CA LEU A 183 -13.87 -11.68 2.33
C LEU A 183 -14.71 -12.13 1.13
N GLN A 184 -14.09 -12.84 0.20
CA GLN A 184 -14.79 -13.41 -0.95
C GLN A 184 -14.40 -14.87 -1.14
N VAL A 185 -15.40 -15.73 -1.29
CA VAL A 185 -15.20 -17.14 -1.60
C VAL A 185 -15.39 -17.34 -3.11
N VAL A 186 -14.44 -18.05 -3.72
CA VAL A 186 -14.48 -18.40 -5.15
C VAL A 186 -14.30 -19.92 -5.27
N PRO A 187 -15.31 -20.67 -5.76
CA PRO A 187 -15.15 -22.09 -6.04
C PRO A 187 -14.11 -22.34 -7.14
N TYR A 188 -13.22 -23.32 -6.97
CA TYR A 188 -12.28 -23.69 -7.99
C TYR A 188 -12.01 -25.20 -8.00
N GLY A 189 -11.56 -25.75 -9.14
CA GLY A 189 -11.13 -27.15 -9.24
C GLY A 189 -12.21 -28.22 -8.96
N GLY A 190 -13.49 -27.83 -8.92
CA GLY A 190 -14.65 -28.72 -8.73
C GLY A 190 -15.03 -29.00 -7.28
N THR A 191 -14.09 -29.15 -6.35
CA THR A 191 -14.37 -29.48 -4.92
C THR A 191 -13.69 -28.53 -3.94
N HIS A 192 -12.84 -27.65 -4.40
CA HIS A 192 -12.10 -26.72 -3.54
C HIS A 192 -12.68 -25.33 -3.61
N MET A 193 -12.44 -24.54 -2.56
CA MET A 193 -12.81 -23.15 -2.48
C MET A 193 -11.58 -22.29 -2.19
N LEU A 194 -11.56 -21.11 -2.77
CA LEU A 194 -10.55 -20.10 -2.53
C LEU A 194 -11.20 -18.97 -1.73
N LEU A 195 -10.78 -18.76 -0.49
CA LEU A 195 -11.16 -17.60 0.30
C LEU A 195 -10.11 -16.51 0.10
N LEU A 196 -10.54 -15.39 -0.45
CA LEU A 196 -9.75 -14.17 -0.59
C LEU A 196 -10.08 -13.21 0.54
N SER A 197 -9.08 -12.61 1.15
CA SER A 197 -9.25 -11.56 2.16
C SER A 197 -8.46 -10.33 1.78
N ARG A 198 -9.13 -9.21 1.63
CA ARG A 198 -8.55 -7.91 1.28
C ARG A 198 -8.73 -6.93 2.41
N ASP A 199 -7.65 -6.26 2.83
CA ASP A 199 -7.74 -5.14 3.76
C ASP A 199 -8.31 -3.91 3.05
N ILE A 200 -9.50 -3.50 3.46
CA ILE A 200 -10.23 -2.33 2.94
C ILE A 200 -10.28 -1.18 3.94
N SER A 201 -9.50 -1.25 5.03
CA SER A 201 -9.52 -0.25 6.11
C SER A 201 -9.27 1.17 5.60
N GLN A 202 -8.36 1.33 4.64
CA GLN A 202 -8.08 2.64 4.04
C GLN A 202 -9.25 3.13 3.18
N LEU A 203 -9.88 2.23 2.43
CA LEU A 203 -11.02 2.54 1.59
C LEU A 203 -12.22 2.96 2.46
N GLU A 204 -12.54 2.20 3.50
CA GLU A 204 -13.60 2.56 4.45
C GLU A 204 -13.35 3.91 5.15
N LYS A 205 -12.11 4.17 5.55
CA LYS A 205 -11.73 5.48 6.12
C LYS A 205 -11.98 6.62 5.14
N LEU A 206 -11.60 6.45 3.88
CA LEU A 206 -11.83 7.46 2.84
C LEU A 206 -13.33 7.67 2.58
N GLU A 207 -14.12 6.61 2.52
CA GLU A 207 -15.56 6.71 2.36
C GLU A 207 -16.24 7.40 3.56
N THR A 208 -15.82 7.05 4.77
CA THR A 208 -16.33 7.69 6.00
C THR A 208 -15.99 9.18 6.01
N LEU A 209 -14.73 9.54 5.72
CA LEU A 209 -14.31 10.94 5.62
C LEU A 209 -15.12 11.70 4.55
N ARG A 210 -15.43 11.05 3.42
CA ARG A 210 -16.26 11.65 2.37
C ARG A 210 -17.70 11.87 2.82
N ARG A 211 -18.32 10.88 3.49
CA ARG A 211 -19.68 11.02 4.04
C ARG A 211 -19.76 12.13 5.08
N ASP A 212 -18.79 12.13 6.02
CA ASP A 212 -18.72 13.15 7.07
C ASP A 212 -18.52 14.55 6.48
N PHE A 213 -17.71 14.67 5.42
CA PHE A 213 -17.51 15.91 4.70
C PHE A 213 -18.82 16.44 4.12
N VAL A 214 -19.58 15.61 3.37
CA VAL A 214 -20.86 16.01 2.77
C VAL A 214 -21.88 16.39 3.85
N ALA A 215 -21.97 15.61 4.93
CA ALA A 215 -22.86 15.90 6.04
C ALA A 215 -22.51 17.23 6.71
N ASN A 216 -21.23 17.47 6.99
CA ASN A 216 -20.75 18.71 7.63
C ASN A 216 -20.97 19.95 6.73
N VAL A 217 -20.70 19.84 5.41
CA VAL A 217 -21.00 20.92 4.45
C VAL A 217 -22.49 21.27 4.49
N SER A 218 -23.34 20.26 4.45
CA SER A 218 -24.80 20.46 4.47
C SER A 218 -25.26 21.15 5.76
N HIS A 219 -24.70 20.74 6.90
CA HIS A 219 -25.03 21.36 8.19
C HIS A 219 -24.53 22.81 8.31
N GLU A 220 -23.27 23.08 7.89
CA GLU A 220 -22.67 24.41 7.98
C GLU A 220 -23.28 25.41 6.99
N LEU A 221 -23.91 24.94 5.89
CA LEU A 221 -24.68 25.77 4.96
C LEU A 221 -26.14 25.97 5.43
N LYS A 222 -26.78 24.93 5.96
CA LYS A 222 -28.20 25.00 6.37
C LYS A 222 -28.41 25.98 7.52
N THR A 223 -27.52 26.00 8.49
CA THR A 223 -27.65 26.86 9.68
C THR A 223 -27.72 28.35 9.33
N PRO A 224 -26.75 28.97 8.63
CA PRO A 224 -26.82 30.37 8.25
C PRO A 224 -28.00 30.66 7.29
N LEU A 225 -28.32 29.75 6.39
CA LEU A 225 -29.45 29.89 5.47
C LEU A 225 -30.78 29.98 6.23
N THR A 226 -30.97 29.12 7.25
CA THR A 226 -32.18 29.20 8.12
C THR A 226 -32.25 30.52 8.85
N VAL A 227 -31.12 31.06 9.31
CA VAL A 227 -31.08 32.36 9.99
C VAL A 227 -31.41 33.51 9.04
N VAL A 228 -30.86 33.51 7.81
CA VAL A 228 -31.18 34.49 6.77
C VAL A 228 -32.68 34.49 6.46
N ASN A 229 -33.22 33.27 6.20
CA ASN A 229 -34.64 33.15 5.92
C ASN A 229 -35.51 33.64 7.08
N GLY A 230 -35.17 33.30 8.33
CA GLY A 230 -35.89 33.76 9.50
C GLY A 230 -35.91 35.29 9.64
N PHE A 231 -34.78 35.96 9.39
CA PHE A 231 -34.78 37.43 9.39
C PHE A 231 -35.62 38.04 8.26
N ILE A 232 -35.56 37.44 7.05
CA ILE A 232 -36.37 37.89 5.92
C ILE A 232 -37.86 37.67 6.21
N GLU A 233 -38.26 36.51 6.72
CA GLU A 233 -39.64 36.19 7.10
C GLU A 233 -40.13 37.18 8.17
N THR A 234 -39.33 37.42 9.22
CA THR A 234 -39.65 38.38 10.29
C THR A 234 -39.87 39.79 9.72
N LEU A 235 -39.02 40.21 8.79
CA LEU A 235 -39.17 41.55 8.17
C LEU A 235 -40.38 41.60 7.25
N LEU A 236 -40.74 40.51 6.52
CA LEU A 236 -41.91 40.50 5.66
C LEU A 236 -43.23 40.50 6.44
N ASP A 237 -43.29 39.76 7.55
CA ASP A 237 -44.49 39.64 8.37
C ASP A 237 -44.78 40.89 9.21
N GLY A 238 -43.71 41.61 9.66
CA GLY A 238 -43.83 42.71 10.59
C GLY A 238 -43.30 44.05 10.07
N TYR A 239 -43.09 44.26 8.78
CA TYR A 239 -42.40 45.44 8.23
C TYR A 239 -42.95 46.78 8.67
N ALA A 240 -44.26 46.86 8.86
CA ALA A 240 -44.94 48.07 9.31
C ALA A 240 -44.79 48.38 10.83
N GLU A 241 -44.36 47.38 11.60
CA GLU A 241 -44.20 47.46 13.07
C GLU A 241 -42.78 47.77 13.52
N PHE A 242 -41.77 47.57 12.62
CA PHE A 242 -40.36 47.76 12.94
C PHE A 242 -39.93 49.21 12.66
N SER A 243 -39.06 49.72 13.55
CA SER A 243 -38.35 50.96 13.30
C SER A 243 -37.29 50.77 12.18
N ALA A 244 -36.88 51.89 11.56
CA ALA A 244 -35.85 51.84 10.53
C ALA A 244 -34.51 51.21 11.04
N ASP A 245 -34.15 51.47 12.29
CA ASP A 245 -32.96 50.95 12.95
C ASP A 245 -33.05 49.43 13.16
N GLU A 246 -34.22 48.90 13.49
CA GLU A 246 -34.45 47.45 13.63
C GLU A 246 -34.38 46.74 12.28
N VAL A 247 -34.98 47.32 11.25
CA VAL A 247 -34.89 46.81 9.87
C VAL A 247 -33.43 46.74 9.41
N GLU A 248 -32.70 47.85 9.62
CA GLU A 248 -31.27 47.90 9.28
C GLU A 248 -30.45 46.83 10.03
N ARG A 249 -30.73 46.64 11.32
CA ARG A 249 -30.08 45.61 12.13
C ARG A 249 -30.35 44.20 11.61
N TYR A 250 -31.59 43.86 11.28
CA TYR A 250 -31.93 42.54 10.72
C TYR A 250 -31.26 42.32 9.36
N LEU A 251 -31.24 43.34 8.51
CA LEU A 251 -30.55 43.25 7.21
C LEU A 251 -29.04 43.08 7.38
N GLN A 252 -28.43 43.76 8.36
CA GLN A 252 -27.00 43.57 8.67
C GLN A 252 -26.72 42.16 9.14
N LEU A 253 -27.52 41.58 10.03
CA LEU A 253 -27.39 40.21 10.51
C LEU A 253 -27.54 39.20 9.37
N ALA A 254 -28.54 39.41 8.48
CA ALA A 254 -28.72 38.57 7.30
C ALA A 254 -27.50 38.65 6.36
N ARG A 255 -26.95 39.84 6.12
CA ARG A 255 -25.75 40.06 5.32
C ARG A 255 -24.52 39.36 5.90
N GLU A 256 -24.33 39.39 7.22
CA GLU A 256 -23.23 38.70 7.89
C GLU A 256 -23.31 37.21 7.64
N GLN A 257 -24.50 36.59 7.71
CA GLN A 257 -24.68 35.18 7.43
C GLN A 257 -24.42 34.85 5.95
N ALA A 258 -24.86 35.72 5.02
CA ALA A 258 -24.59 35.53 3.58
C ALA A 258 -23.09 35.59 3.26
N VAL A 259 -22.36 36.56 3.84
CA VAL A 259 -20.89 36.66 3.70
C VAL A 259 -20.18 35.43 4.29
N ARG A 260 -20.72 34.90 5.40
CA ARG A 260 -20.19 33.68 6.00
C ARG A 260 -20.38 32.45 5.06
N MET A 261 -21.57 32.30 4.44
CA MET A 261 -21.83 31.27 3.47
C MET A 261 -20.89 31.38 2.25
N GLN A 262 -20.70 32.60 1.75
CA GLN A 262 -19.78 32.85 0.63
C GLN A 262 -18.37 32.37 0.96
N ARG A 263 -17.82 32.75 2.12
CA ARG A 263 -16.49 32.27 2.55
C ARG A 263 -16.41 30.76 2.66
N LEU A 264 -17.46 30.10 3.17
CA LEU A 264 -17.50 28.64 3.25
C LEU A 264 -17.44 28.00 1.87
N VAL A 265 -18.18 28.54 0.88
CA VAL A 265 -18.14 28.06 -0.50
C VAL A 265 -16.76 28.29 -1.12
N ASP A 266 -16.15 29.44 -0.93
CA ASP A 266 -14.82 29.77 -1.45
C ASP A 266 -13.74 28.84 -0.85
N ASP A 267 -13.81 28.56 0.45
CA ASP A 267 -12.93 27.61 1.15
C ASP A 267 -13.10 26.17 0.58
N LEU A 268 -14.36 25.76 0.30
CA LEU A 268 -14.66 24.45 -0.29
C LEU A 268 -14.12 24.32 -1.71
N LEU A 269 -14.30 25.35 -2.53
CA LEU A 269 -13.77 25.38 -3.90
C LEU A 269 -12.24 25.36 -3.89
N THR A 270 -11.62 26.12 -3.01
CA THR A 270 -10.15 26.12 -2.82
C THR A 270 -9.66 24.73 -2.42
N LEU A 271 -10.29 24.13 -1.41
CA LEU A 271 -9.91 22.79 -0.95
C LEU A 271 -10.07 21.74 -2.07
N SER A 272 -11.18 21.78 -2.81
CA SER A 272 -11.43 20.88 -3.96
C SER A 272 -10.37 21.05 -5.05
N ALA A 273 -10.00 22.29 -5.37
CA ALA A 273 -8.94 22.57 -6.35
C ALA A 273 -7.56 22.06 -5.88
N LEU A 274 -7.26 22.19 -4.59
CA LEU A 274 -6.02 21.68 -4.00
C LEU A 274 -5.93 20.13 -3.99
N GLU A 275 -7.07 19.45 -3.87
CA GLU A 275 -7.12 17.98 -3.81
C GLU A 275 -7.06 17.32 -5.19
N THR A 276 -7.72 17.90 -6.19
CA THR A 276 -7.89 17.29 -7.52
C THR A 276 -7.08 17.96 -8.60
N GLY A 277 -6.65 19.19 -8.37
CA GLY A 277 -5.93 19.99 -9.36
C GLY A 277 -4.49 19.51 -9.59
N PRO A 278 -3.92 19.78 -10.77
CA PRO A 278 -2.51 19.53 -11.02
C PRO A 278 -1.65 20.29 -10.02
N LEU A 279 -0.40 19.84 -9.83
CA LEU A 279 0.57 20.62 -9.05
C LEU A 279 0.73 21.99 -9.73
N ALA A 280 0.58 23.04 -8.93
CA ALA A 280 0.78 24.40 -9.43
C ALA A 280 2.23 24.57 -9.93
N GLN A 281 2.41 25.42 -10.94
CA GLN A 281 3.74 25.74 -11.42
C GLN A 281 4.52 26.46 -10.31
N ASP A 282 5.77 26.06 -10.12
CA ASP A 282 6.67 26.70 -9.19
C ASP A 282 7.14 28.03 -9.76
N GLU A 283 6.68 29.13 -9.17
CA GLU A 283 7.13 30.49 -9.49
C GLU A 283 8.03 30.98 -8.34
N SER A 284 9.08 31.74 -8.70
CA SER A 284 9.92 32.41 -7.73
C SER A 284 9.24 33.72 -7.28
N MET A 285 8.87 33.79 -6.01
CA MET A 285 8.18 34.97 -5.47
C MET A 285 8.93 35.57 -4.28
N PRO A 286 9.06 36.90 -4.20
CA PRO A 286 9.64 37.58 -3.05
C PRO A 286 8.79 37.34 -1.80
N LEU A 287 9.36 36.69 -0.77
CA LEU A 287 8.66 36.39 0.47
C LEU A 287 8.19 37.66 1.19
N ALA A 288 9.02 38.69 1.23
CA ALA A 288 8.69 39.97 1.88
C ALA A 288 7.41 40.58 1.29
N GLY A 289 7.24 40.56 -0.04
CA GLY A 289 6.03 41.08 -0.69
C GLY A 289 4.78 40.28 -0.31
N LEU A 290 4.86 38.96 -0.33
CA LEU A 290 3.76 38.07 0.07
C LEU A 290 3.34 38.31 1.52
N LEU A 291 4.30 38.39 2.45
CA LEU A 291 4.01 38.63 3.87
C LEU A 291 3.49 40.03 4.16
N GLN A 292 3.92 41.03 3.41
CA GLN A 292 3.36 42.40 3.54
C GLN A 292 1.88 42.43 3.16
N GLU A 293 1.48 41.75 2.07
CA GLU A 293 0.08 41.63 1.67
C GLU A 293 -0.76 40.94 2.76
N VAL A 294 -0.31 39.77 3.23
CA VAL A 294 -0.99 39.04 4.31
C VAL A 294 -1.09 39.89 5.60
N CYS A 295 -0.02 40.60 5.98
CA CYS A 295 -0.05 41.48 7.14
C CYS A 295 -1.02 42.66 6.96
N ALA A 296 -1.12 43.24 5.76
CA ALA A 296 -2.08 44.28 5.46
C ALA A 296 -3.53 43.79 5.62
N GLU A 297 -3.82 42.60 5.13
CA GLU A 297 -5.12 41.94 5.30
C GLU A 297 -5.42 41.64 6.80
N ALA A 298 -4.43 41.08 7.50
CA ALA A 298 -4.56 40.81 8.93
C ALA A 298 -4.80 42.09 9.76
N ARG A 299 -4.13 43.20 9.45
CA ARG A 299 -4.36 44.52 10.06
C ARG A 299 -5.74 45.06 9.76
N ALA A 300 -6.21 44.92 8.52
CA ALA A 300 -7.57 45.29 8.14
C ALA A 300 -8.62 44.48 8.91
N LEU A 301 -8.41 43.16 9.03
CA LEU A 301 -9.28 42.28 9.81
C LEU A 301 -9.27 42.60 11.31
N SER A 302 -8.11 42.96 11.84
CA SER A 302 -7.92 43.37 13.24
C SER A 302 -8.61 44.70 13.59
N ALA A 303 -8.87 45.56 12.60
CA ALA A 303 -9.43 46.91 12.79
C ALA A 303 -8.72 47.70 13.90
N GLY A 304 -7.41 47.50 14.08
CA GLY A 304 -6.61 48.17 15.12
C GLY A 304 -6.67 47.54 16.50
N ALA A 305 -7.33 46.40 16.67
CA ALA A 305 -7.45 45.71 17.94
C ALA A 305 -6.17 44.98 18.40
N HIS A 306 -5.21 44.73 17.51
CA HIS A 306 -4.00 43.94 17.80
C HIS A 306 -2.74 44.67 17.29
N GLU A 307 -1.61 44.44 17.92
CA GLU A 307 -0.29 44.81 17.40
C GLU A 307 0.23 43.70 16.49
N ILE A 308 0.42 44.00 15.19
CA ILE A 308 0.86 42.98 14.21
C ILE A 308 2.23 43.37 13.67
N SER A 309 3.25 42.58 14.05
CA SER A 309 4.64 42.73 13.63
C SER A 309 5.04 41.73 12.53
N ILE A 310 6.00 42.13 11.70
CA ILE A 310 6.57 41.29 10.65
C ILE A 310 8.09 41.39 10.71
N ASP A 311 8.75 40.26 10.72
CA ASP A 311 10.21 40.14 10.65
C ASP A 311 10.59 39.13 9.57
N VAL A 312 11.10 39.64 8.44
CA VAL A 312 11.47 38.85 7.29
C VAL A 312 12.76 39.38 6.67
N PRO A 313 13.75 38.53 6.38
CA PRO A 313 15.00 38.96 5.73
C PRO A 313 14.73 39.45 4.29
N ALA A 314 15.46 40.50 3.92
CA ALA A 314 15.42 41.02 2.56
C ALA A 314 16.09 40.03 1.57
N GLY A 315 15.60 39.97 0.33
CA GLY A 315 16.22 39.19 -0.75
C GLY A 315 15.93 37.69 -0.72
N LEU A 316 14.97 37.24 0.09
CA LEU A 316 14.53 35.83 0.12
C LEU A 316 13.32 35.65 -0.80
N CYS A 317 13.39 34.65 -1.66
CA CYS A 317 12.30 34.18 -2.52
C CYS A 317 11.88 32.75 -2.16
N LEU A 318 10.58 32.47 -2.25
CA LEU A 318 10.03 31.11 -2.19
C LEU A 318 9.67 30.62 -3.59
N LEU A 319 9.91 29.33 -3.84
CA LEU A 319 9.44 28.62 -5.05
C LEU A 319 8.08 27.97 -4.73
N GLY A 320 7.04 28.36 -5.48
CA GLY A 320 5.71 27.77 -5.30
C GLY A 320 4.63 28.60 -5.98
N SER A 321 3.37 28.23 -5.73
CA SER A 321 2.21 28.98 -6.18
C SER A 321 1.93 30.15 -5.23
N ARG A 322 2.00 31.38 -5.75
CA ARG A 322 1.72 32.60 -4.98
C ARG A 322 0.32 32.57 -4.34
N SER A 323 -0.69 32.18 -5.11
CA SER A 323 -2.08 32.13 -4.64
C SER A 323 -2.30 31.10 -3.54
N GLU A 324 -1.70 29.91 -3.67
CA GLU A 324 -1.80 28.84 -2.67
C GLU A 324 -1.07 29.26 -1.37
N LEU A 325 0.16 29.78 -1.45
CA LEU A 325 0.92 30.22 -0.28
C LEU A 325 0.28 31.43 0.41
N HIS A 326 -0.25 32.38 -0.38
CA HIS A 326 -1.03 33.49 0.16
C HIS A 326 -2.24 33.01 0.96
N SER A 327 -3.02 32.09 0.41
CA SER A 327 -4.17 31.48 1.07
C SER A 327 -3.77 30.76 2.37
N ALA A 328 -2.68 29.98 2.35
CA ALA A 328 -2.23 29.25 3.54
C ALA A 328 -1.77 30.20 4.66
N ILE A 329 -0.91 31.17 4.34
CA ILE A 329 -0.38 32.12 5.34
C ILE A 329 -1.50 33.05 5.84
N GLY A 330 -2.38 33.48 4.94
CA GLY A 330 -3.56 34.27 5.27
C GLY A 330 -4.50 33.58 6.25
N ASN A 331 -4.71 32.26 6.07
CA ASN A 331 -5.47 31.43 7.03
C ASN A 331 -4.81 31.35 8.39
N LEU A 332 -3.48 31.26 8.48
CA LEU A 332 -2.75 31.30 9.76
C LEU A 332 -2.88 32.69 10.43
N ALA A 333 -2.65 33.74 9.67
CA ALA A 333 -2.73 35.13 10.19
C ALA A 333 -4.16 35.48 10.63
N SER A 334 -5.18 35.11 9.84
CA SER A 334 -6.58 35.36 10.22
C SER A 334 -7.01 34.57 11.45
N ASN A 335 -6.49 33.34 11.64
CA ASN A 335 -6.71 32.61 12.88
C ASN A 335 -6.06 33.31 14.09
N ALA A 336 -4.83 33.79 13.96
CA ALA A 336 -4.18 34.57 15.02
C ALA A 336 -5.04 35.78 15.42
N VAL A 337 -5.52 36.55 14.45
CA VAL A 337 -6.41 37.71 14.73
C VAL A 337 -7.70 37.31 15.45
N ARG A 338 -8.32 36.19 15.06
CA ARG A 338 -9.61 35.75 15.64
C ARG A 338 -9.51 35.20 17.05
N TYR A 339 -8.38 34.59 17.38
CA TYR A 339 -8.22 33.88 18.66
C TYR A 339 -7.37 34.68 19.68
N THR A 340 -6.90 35.83 19.28
CA THR A 340 -6.22 36.78 20.17
C THR A 340 -7.22 37.81 20.71
N PRO A 341 -7.30 38.04 22.02
CA PRO A 341 -8.11 39.13 22.59
C PRO A 341 -7.60 40.49 22.14
N SER A 342 -8.50 41.51 22.15
CA SER A 342 -8.14 42.91 21.86
C SER A 342 -7.00 43.39 22.77
N GLY A 343 -6.00 44.03 22.18
CA GLY A 343 -4.77 44.48 22.85
C GLY A 343 -3.64 43.45 22.80
N GLY A 344 -3.86 42.26 22.21
CA GLY A 344 -2.82 41.24 22.08
C GLY A 344 -1.87 41.45 20.91
N ASN A 345 -0.82 40.63 20.86
CA ASN A 345 0.29 40.73 19.91
C ASN A 345 0.31 39.53 18.94
N ILE A 346 0.53 39.82 17.66
CA ILE A 346 0.70 38.82 16.61
C ILE A 346 2.01 39.09 15.89
N ALA A 347 2.89 38.09 15.86
CA ALA A 347 4.20 38.17 15.20
C ALA A 347 4.29 37.18 14.05
N ILE A 348 4.62 37.66 12.85
CA ILE A 348 4.93 36.87 11.67
C ILE A 348 6.42 37.00 11.40
N ALA A 349 7.17 35.89 11.53
CA ALA A 349 8.61 35.93 11.42
C ALA A 349 9.13 34.77 10.53
N TRP A 350 10.27 35.04 9.89
CA TRP A 350 10.98 34.03 9.13
C TRP A 350 12.35 33.77 9.76
N GLU A 351 12.68 32.49 9.93
CA GLU A 351 13.97 32.02 10.39
C GLU A 351 14.59 31.14 9.30
N THR A 352 15.85 31.43 8.91
CA THR A 352 16.59 30.57 7.99
C THR A 352 17.22 29.44 8.80
N GLU A 353 16.98 28.19 8.38
CA GLU A 353 17.52 26.99 9.05
C GLU A 353 18.93 26.66 8.53
N THR A 354 19.70 25.92 9.35
CA THR A 354 21.13 25.58 9.06
C THR A 354 21.30 24.68 7.86
N ASP A 355 20.27 23.97 7.45
CA ASP A 355 20.24 23.07 6.27
C ASP A 355 19.95 23.80 4.95
N GLY A 356 19.80 25.14 5.01
CA GLY A 356 19.42 25.99 3.88
C GLY A 356 17.92 26.11 3.65
N GLY A 357 17.11 25.42 4.45
CA GLY A 357 15.66 25.63 4.51
C GLY A 357 15.25 26.86 5.28
N GLY A 358 13.97 27.01 5.53
CA GLY A 358 13.49 28.10 6.35
C GLY A 358 12.17 27.81 7.01
N ALA A 359 11.88 28.52 8.09
CA ALA A 359 10.67 28.39 8.87
C ALA A 359 9.93 29.73 8.96
N LEU A 360 8.70 29.76 8.47
CA LEU A 360 7.75 30.85 8.71
C LEU A 360 6.98 30.53 9.98
N SER A 361 6.98 31.45 10.94
CA SER A 361 6.18 31.33 12.17
C SER A 361 5.13 32.43 12.24
N VAL A 362 3.91 32.05 12.60
CA VAL A 362 2.83 32.96 13.00
C VAL A 362 2.57 32.67 14.47
N ARG A 363 2.91 33.64 15.33
CA ARG A 363 2.76 33.52 16.79
C ARG A 363 1.74 34.52 17.28
N ASP A 364 0.87 34.09 18.17
CA ASP A 364 -0.09 34.90 18.89
C ASP A 364 0.05 34.70 20.41
N ASP A 365 -0.37 35.70 21.20
CA ASP A 365 -0.53 35.63 22.66
C ASP A 365 -1.99 35.42 23.08
N GLY A 366 -2.76 34.73 22.22
CA GLY A 366 -4.18 34.49 22.39
C GLY A 366 -4.53 33.44 23.44
N ILE A 367 -5.75 32.90 23.30
CA ILE A 367 -6.32 31.92 24.27
C ILE A 367 -5.57 30.61 24.38
N GLY A 368 -4.75 30.26 23.36
CA GLY A 368 -4.06 28.98 23.30
C GLY A 368 -5.00 27.80 23.05
N ILE A 369 -4.41 26.59 22.90
CA ILE A 369 -5.10 25.38 22.51
C ILE A 369 -4.64 24.24 23.42
N GLU A 370 -5.57 23.42 23.91
CA GLU A 370 -5.26 22.23 24.71
C GLU A 370 -4.59 21.13 23.85
N ALA A 371 -3.62 20.42 24.44
CA ALA A 371 -2.81 19.42 23.76
C ALA A 371 -3.63 18.32 23.05
N GLN A 372 -4.76 17.92 23.62
CA GLN A 372 -5.65 16.90 23.04
C GLN A 372 -6.24 17.31 21.67
N HIS A 373 -6.33 18.61 21.38
CA HIS A 373 -6.88 19.14 20.14
C HIS A 373 -5.83 19.31 19.03
N LEU A 374 -4.55 19.47 19.39
CA LEU A 374 -3.48 19.76 18.42
C LEU A 374 -3.40 18.79 17.23
N PRO A 375 -3.47 17.46 17.41
CA PRO A 375 -3.39 16.51 16.30
C PRO A 375 -4.55 16.62 15.31
N ARG A 376 -5.70 17.15 15.77
CA ARG A 376 -6.95 17.20 15.01
C ARG A 376 -7.22 18.55 14.35
N LEU A 377 -6.46 19.58 14.65
CA LEU A 377 -6.71 20.96 14.17
C LEU A 377 -6.73 21.06 12.63
N THR A 378 -6.01 20.19 11.94
CA THR A 378 -5.97 20.16 10.47
C THR A 378 -7.03 19.24 9.84
N GLU A 379 -7.90 18.61 10.65
CA GLU A 379 -9.06 17.87 10.15
C GLU A 379 -10.11 18.86 9.61
N ARG A 380 -10.82 18.48 8.56
CA ARG A 380 -11.87 19.32 7.96
C ARG A 380 -13.01 19.52 8.94
N PHE A 381 -13.51 20.76 9.06
CA PHE A 381 -14.58 21.14 9.98
C PHE A 381 -14.29 20.94 11.47
N TYR A 382 -13.05 20.61 11.82
CA TYR A 382 -12.68 20.46 13.21
C TYR A 382 -12.59 21.81 13.92
N ARG A 383 -13.16 21.90 15.11
CA ARG A 383 -13.19 23.13 15.93
C ARG A 383 -13.16 22.71 17.40
N VAL A 384 -12.32 23.38 18.19
CA VAL A 384 -12.18 23.14 19.64
C VAL A 384 -13.47 23.45 20.37
N ASP A 385 -14.12 24.58 20.04
CA ASP A 385 -15.36 25.04 20.66
C ASP A 385 -16.36 25.48 19.58
N ARG A 386 -17.45 24.73 19.42
CA ARG A 386 -18.51 25.02 18.43
C ARG A 386 -19.31 26.27 18.75
N GLY A 387 -19.43 26.67 20.06
CA GLY A 387 -20.23 27.81 20.47
C GLY A 387 -19.53 29.15 20.21
N ARG A 388 -18.32 29.32 20.73
CA ARG A 388 -17.51 30.52 20.62
C ARG A 388 -17.07 30.82 19.18
N SER A 389 -16.72 29.77 18.44
CA SER A 389 -16.26 29.94 17.08
C SER A 389 -17.38 30.19 16.06
N ARG A 390 -18.69 30.05 16.41
CA ARG A 390 -19.79 30.56 15.58
C ARG A 390 -19.82 32.11 15.57
N GLN A 391 -19.50 32.74 16.66
CA GLN A 391 -19.41 34.20 16.77
C GLN A 391 -18.18 34.75 16.03
N SER A 392 -17.06 34.03 16.02
CA SER A 392 -15.83 34.44 15.32
C SER A 392 -15.81 34.13 13.81
N GLY A 393 -16.87 33.52 13.25
CA GLY A 393 -17.03 33.31 11.81
C GLY A 393 -16.08 32.33 11.15
N GLY A 394 -15.44 31.42 11.90
CA GLY A 394 -14.55 30.41 11.34
C GLY A 394 -15.33 29.27 10.63
N THR A 395 -14.85 28.80 9.48
CA THR A 395 -15.42 27.71 8.68
C THR A 395 -14.98 26.31 9.15
N GLY A 396 -13.84 26.23 9.87
CA GLY A 396 -13.17 24.96 10.21
C GLY A 396 -12.43 24.32 9.03
N LEU A 397 -12.32 25.02 7.91
CA LEU A 397 -11.60 24.55 6.71
C LEU A 397 -10.21 25.18 6.56
N GLY A 398 -9.96 26.35 7.15
CA GLY A 398 -8.73 27.12 6.95
C GLY A 398 -7.45 26.32 7.24
N LEU A 399 -7.36 25.60 8.38
CA LEU A 399 -6.19 24.77 8.69
C LEU A 399 -6.08 23.49 7.83
N ALA A 400 -7.19 22.97 7.34
CA ALA A 400 -7.17 21.91 6.34
C ALA A 400 -6.60 22.42 5.00
N ILE A 401 -6.99 23.64 4.56
CA ILE A 401 -6.39 24.30 3.39
C ILE A 401 -4.89 24.50 3.60
N VAL A 402 -4.47 25.01 4.76
CA VAL A 402 -3.04 25.15 5.11
C VAL A 402 -2.31 23.83 4.93
N LYS A 403 -2.80 22.74 5.50
CA LYS A 403 -2.18 21.40 5.38
C LYS A 403 -2.04 20.94 3.94
N HIS A 404 -3.09 21.09 3.11
CA HIS A 404 -3.06 20.69 1.70
C HIS A 404 -2.06 21.53 0.90
N VAL A 405 -2.06 22.84 1.07
CA VAL A 405 -1.08 23.73 0.42
C VAL A 405 0.34 23.34 0.81
N LEU A 406 0.61 23.16 2.10
CA LEU A 406 1.94 22.80 2.58
C LEU A 406 2.40 21.44 2.06
N THR A 407 1.51 20.47 1.99
CA THR A 407 1.80 19.17 1.39
C THR A 407 2.21 19.30 -0.09
N ARG A 408 1.50 20.10 -0.88
CA ARG A 408 1.82 20.38 -2.29
C ARG A 408 3.17 21.09 -2.45
N HIS A 409 3.54 21.94 -1.49
CA HIS A 409 4.82 22.65 -1.46
C HIS A 409 5.92 21.89 -0.70
N GLN A 410 5.67 20.64 -0.29
CA GLN A 410 6.62 19.79 0.45
C GLN A 410 7.12 20.45 1.75
N ALA A 411 6.29 21.30 2.30
CA ALA A 411 6.48 21.94 3.59
C ALA A 411 5.74 21.19 4.70
N SER A 412 6.13 21.38 5.93
CA SER A 412 5.50 20.79 7.11
C SER A 412 4.98 21.85 8.06
N LEU A 413 3.88 21.55 8.77
CA LEU A 413 3.30 22.40 9.81
C LEU A 413 3.60 21.80 11.18
N GLU A 414 4.18 22.60 12.05
CA GLU A 414 4.36 22.33 13.47
C GLU A 414 3.51 23.31 14.27
N ILE A 415 2.79 22.80 15.28
CA ILE A 415 1.92 23.63 16.12
C ILE A 415 2.35 23.48 17.57
N VAL A 416 2.71 24.58 18.21
CA VAL A 416 3.03 24.64 19.62
C VAL A 416 2.05 25.62 20.28
N SER A 417 1.30 25.17 21.28
CA SER A 417 0.31 26.00 21.94
C SER A 417 0.10 25.55 23.38
N GLU A 418 -0.12 26.53 24.26
CA GLU A 418 -0.48 26.33 25.67
C GLU A 418 -1.70 27.21 26.01
N PRO A 419 -2.73 26.65 26.70
CA PRO A 419 -3.87 27.43 27.12
C PRO A 419 -3.45 28.66 27.94
N GLY A 420 -3.97 29.85 27.55
CA GLY A 420 -3.67 31.14 28.19
C GLY A 420 -2.31 31.77 27.86
N ARG A 421 -1.50 31.13 27.00
CA ARG A 421 -0.20 31.66 26.57
C ARG A 421 -0.10 31.90 25.07
N GLY A 422 -1.15 31.53 24.31
CA GLY A 422 -1.20 31.70 22.88
C GLY A 422 -0.69 30.49 22.10
N SER A 423 -0.49 30.71 20.80
CA SER A 423 -0.10 29.63 19.85
C SER A 423 1.02 30.11 18.94
N CYS A 424 1.79 29.12 18.44
CA CYS A 424 2.81 29.31 17.40
C CYS A 424 2.60 28.26 16.32
N PHE A 425 2.23 28.72 15.13
CA PHE A 425 2.13 27.90 13.93
C PHE A 425 3.40 28.12 13.12
N ARG A 426 4.24 27.07 13.04
CA ARG A 426 5.52 27.08 12.33
C ARG A 426 5.44 26.24 11.07
N VAL A 427 5.69 26.86 9.92
CA VAL A 427 5.74 26.22 8.61
C VAL A 427 7.18 26.07 8.17
N ARG A 428 7.66 24.84 8.02
CA ARG A 428 9.02 24.56 7.58
C ARG A 428 9.06 24.24 6.09
N PHE A 429 9.87 25.01 5.35
CA PHE A 429 10.11 24.82 3.92
C PHE A 429 11.49 24.17 3.71
N PRO A 430 11.59 23.15 2.86
CA PRO A 430 12.89 22.53 2.54
C PRO A 430 13.78 23.50 1.74
N ALA A 431 15.10 23.32 1.81
CA ALA A 431 16.10 24.18 1.15
C ALA A 431 15.82 24.42 -0.34
N ARG A 432 15.33 23.41 -1.06
CA ARG A 432 14.97 23.52 -2.48
C ARG A 432 13.86 24.52 -2.79
N ARG A 433 13.08 24.91 -1.81
CA ARG A 433 12.00 25.91 -1.92
C ARG A 433 12.45 27.33 -1.56
N CYS A 434 13.58 27.45 -0.88
CA CYS A 434 14.15 28.72 -0.44
C CYS A 434 15.26 29.13 -1.38
N VAL A 435 15.11 30.22 -2.10
CA VAL A 435 16.08 30.74 -3.08
C VAL A 435 16.37 32.21 -2.82
N VAL A 436 17.58 32.64 -3.14
CA VAL A 436 17.89 34.07 -3.14
C VAL A 436 17.21 34.71 -4.34
N CYS A 437 16.49 35.81 -4.12
CA CYS A 437 15.88 36.54 -5.22
C CYS A 437 16.97 36.99 -6.19
N ALA A 438 16.78 36.70 -7.49
CA ALA A 438 17.63 37.31 -8.50
C ALA A 438 17.50 38.85 -8.38
N ALA A 439 18.62 39.55 -8.29
CA ALA A 439 18.60 41.00 -8.32
C ALA A 439 18.00 41.43 -9.68
N VAL A 440 16.86 42.13 -9.62
CA VAL A 440 16.24 42.76 -10.80
C VAL A 440 16.99 44.02 -11.13
#